data_9b6e4b73b23babe3f050cb8260b1a499
#
_entry.id   9b6e4b73b23babe3f050cb8260b1a499
#
_cell.length_a   1.000
_cell.length_b   1.000
_cell.length_c   1.000
_cell.angle_alpha   90.00
_cell.angle_beta   90.00
_cell.angle_gamma   90.00
#
_symmetry.space_group_name_H-M   'P 1'
#
loop_
_entity.id
_entity.type
_entity.pdbx_description
1 polymer ?
#
loop_
_entity_poly.entity_id
_entity_poly.type
_entity_poly.pdbx_seq_one_letter_code
_entity_poly.pdbx_strand_id
1 'polypeptide(L)'
;MIRIIQYIRNTLSARICWWVLLSVTILFVAALLIMFRYSHNAIEKESLAKAEQMLNGKVMDIENMLHRVNVATTNMRWNVEQHLDDPDAMAKYTMQVVRSNPDIVGCAIAFEPNYYPQKGELYMTYAFRPEPESDEILLSQDPTIIQPNEFKSVPYVAVNWYFIPKAENTTCWVRPHAPDDTINSTIVTCSVPLHDKEGNFIGVVASDISVEDFSSAIRETKPFPDSYCAMLGVQGTYIVYPDSTYLYHKMVREVVKDEPEDVRTMIESMLAGEDGIRAVNMFGKDSYVLYKGLNNKHWSACMVCSEKDIFYANRRYQIYMLIITIMGILLITLFCLYFVSRQLTPLNMLADSAEHIANGQYSEPIPSTHRVDEIGILQNSFGAMQTSLSRNIQQISQLSETLKENNEELAEIHAHVKEADNVKMNLIHKIADKMIMPIKEIEGVVNHLEERRESVTVDDVQTMSEEMMVHTKAITDLLDQMLDIPKKKKKTS
;
A
#
# COMPACT_ATOMS: atom_id res chain seq x y z
N MET A 1 -7.39 -42.78 31.43
CA MET A 1 -6.45 -42.95 30.32
C MET A 1 -6.02 -44.41 30.14
N ILE A 2 -5.52 -45.09 31.14
CA ILE A 2 -5.05 -46.51 31.04
C ILE A 2 -6.16 -47.48 30.57
N ARG A 3 -7.39 -47.36 31.09
CA ARG A 3 -8.54 -48.18 30.63
C ARG A 3 -8.93 -47.99 29.17
N ILE A 4 -8.79 -46.77 28.66
CA ILE A 4 -9.08 -46.46 27.22
C ILE A 4 -8.00 -47.08 26.34
N ILE A 5 -6.74 -46.97 26.70
CA ILE A 5 -5.61 -47.55 25.97
C ILE A 5 -5.71 -49.09 25.95
N GLN A 6 -6.14 -49.70 27.06
CA GLN A 6 -6.36 -51.15 27.15
C GLN A 6 -7.56 -51.61 26.30
N TYR A 7 -8.62 -50.83 26.25
CA TYR A 7 -9.78 -51.10 25.40
C TYR A 7 -9.43 -50.99 23.90
N ILE A 8 -8.66 -49.94 23.51
CA ILE A 8 -8.17 -49.80 22.13
C ILE A 8 -7.23 -50.94 21.73
N ARG A 9 -6.46 -51.49 22.65
CA ARG A 9 -5.53 -52.60 22.41
C ARG A 9 -6.22 -53.93 22.21
N ASN A 10 -7.37 -54.15 22.81
CA ASN A 10 -8.03 -55.46 22.88
C ASN A 10 -9.16 -55.66 21.88
N THR A 11 -9.62 -54.58 21.20
CA THR A 11 -10.69 -54.73 20.20
C THR A 11 -10.22 -54.24 18.83
N LEU A 12 -10.43 -55.08 17.81
CA LEU A 12 -10.05 -54.79 16.42
C LEU A 12 -10.74 -53.49 15.91
N SER A 13 -11.99 -53.34 16.29
CA SER A 13 -12.80 -52.15 15.95
C SER A 13 -12.21 -50.88 16.49
N ALA A 14 -11.75 -50.86 17.74
CA ALA A 14 -11.14 -49.67 18.34
C ALA A 14 -9.77 -49.36 17.75
N ARG A 15 -8.99 -50.36 17.33
CA ARG A 15 -7.72 -50.14 16.61
C ARG A 15 -7.94 -49.50 15.22
N ILE A 16 -8.89 -50.00 14.46
CA ILE A 16 -9.22 -49.45 13.15
C ILE A 16 -9.70 -47.99 13.30
N CYS A 17 -10.63 -47.74 14.23
CA CYS A 17 -11.10 -46.42 14.52
C CYS A 17 -9.97 -45.46 14.91
N TRP A 18 -9.02 -45.89 15.75
CA TRP A 18 -7.87 -45.11 16.14
C TRP A 18 -6.93 -44.79 14.97
N TRP A 19 -6.63 -45.77 14.10
CA TRP A 19 -5.78 -45.52 12.94
C TRP A 19 -6.43 -44.59 11.89
N VAL A 20 -7.71 -44.75 11.68
CA VAL A 20 -8.48 -43.85 10.78
C VAL A 20 -8.51 -42.43 11.36
N LEU A 21 -8.82 -42.26 12.63
CA LEU A 21 -8.81 -40.96 13.28
C LEU A 21 -7.41 -40.33 13.26
N LEU A 22 -6.36 -41.11 13.54
CA LEU A 22 -4.98 -40.62 13.50
C LEU A 22 -4.59 -40.14 12.08
N SER A 23 -4.87 -40.95 11.05
CA SER A 23 -4.53 -40.63 9.66
C SER A 23 -5.29 -39.41 9.17
N VAL A 24 -6.58 -39.32 9.47
CA VAL A 24 -7.40 -38.14 9.12
C VAL A 24 -6.93 -36.90 9.84
N THR A 25 -6.59 -37.01 11.14
CA THR A 25 -6.08 -35.88 11.91
C THR A 25 -4.74 -35.38 11.35
N ILE A 26 -3.82 -36.28 11.02
CA ILE A 26 -2.52 -35.94 10.42
C ILE A 26 -2.74 -35.21 9.06
N LEU A 27 -3.63 -35.75 8.23
CA LEU A 27 -3.95 -35.13 6.93
C LEU A 27 -4.55 -33.73 7.09
N PHE A 28 -5.48 -33.56 8.04
CA PHE A 28 -6.07 -32.25 8.34
C PHE A 28 -5.05 -31.28 8.91
N VAL A 29 -4.21 -31.72 9.83
CA VAL A 29 -3.14 -30.85 10.39
C VAL A 29 -2.15 -30.46 9.30
N ALA A 30 -1.73 -31.39 8.45
CA ALA A 30 -0.84 -31.09 7.32
C ALA A 30 -1.47 -30.08 6.32
N ALA A 31 -2.72 -30.30 5.96
CA ALA A 31 -3.46 -29.39 5.08
C ALA A 31 -3.60 -27.99 5.71
N LEU A 32 -3.88 -27.91 7.03
CA LEU A 32 -3.94 -26.66 7.76
C LEU A 32 -2.60 -25.92 7.76
N LEU A 33 -1.50 -26.63 8.05
CA LEU A 33 -0.16 -26.02 8.07
C LEU A 33 0.22 -25.45 6.69
N ILE A 34 -0.07 -26.20 5.62
CA ILE A 34 0.16 -25.74 4.26
C ILE A 34 -0.69 -24.52 3.95
N MET A 35 -1.97 -24.58 4.27
CA MET A 35 -2.91 -23.49 4.01
C MET A 35 -2.58 -22.25 4.85
N PHE A 36 -2.16 -22.44 6.11
CA PHE A 36 -1.72 -21.33 6.97
C PHE A 36 -0.49 -20.63 6.38
N ARG A 37 0.53 -21.40 5.97
CA ARG A 37 1.71 -20.83 5.30
C ARG A 37 1.38 -20.13 4.00
N TYR A 38 0.56 -20.73 3.17
CA TYR A 38 0.15 -20.15 1.90
C TYR A 38 -0.66 -18.85 2.11
N SER A 39 -1.63 -18.87 3.03
CA SER A 39 -2.43 -17.70 3.39
C SER A 39 -1.57 -16.59 3.97
N HIS A 40 -0.62 -16.92 4.86
CA HIS A 40 0.29 -15.96 5.46
C HIS A 40 1.13 -15.24 4.38
N ASN A 41 1.80 -16.00 3.52
CA ASN A 41 2.62 -15.44 2.46
C ASN A 41 1.82 -14.65 1.40
N ALA A 42 0.60 -15.10 1.09
CA ALA A 42 -0.26 -14.41 0.14
C ALA A 42 -0.72 -13.06 0.68
N ILE A 43 -1.13 -13.01 1.95
CA ILE A 43 -1.58 -11.78 2.62
C ILE A 43 -0.43 -10.80 2.80
N GLU A 44 0.75 -11.27 3.21
CA GLU A 44 1.94 -10.44 3.30
C GLU A 44 2.21 -9.75 1.96
N LYS A 45 2.28 -10.52 0.88
CA LYS A 45 2.52 -9.99 -0.47
C LYS A 45 1.44 -9.01 -0.92
N GLU A 46 0.18 -9.35 -0.73
CA GLU A 46 -0.94 -8.48 -1.12
C GLU A 46 -0.96 -7.19 -0.31
N SER A 47 -0.71 -7.29 1.00
CA SER A 47 -0.68 -6.13 1.89
C SER A 47 0.49 -5.21 1.60
N LEU A 48 1.69 -5.78 1.35
CA LEU A 48 2.86 -5.00 0.96
C LEU A 48 2.67 -4.36 -0.41
N ALA A 49 2.13 -5.09 -1.40
CA ALA A 49 1.83 -4.54 -2.71
C ALA A 49 0.80 -3.38 -2.64
N LYS A 50 -0.21 -3.50 -1.79
CA LYS A 50 -1.17 -2.42 -1.54
C LYS A 50 -0.49 -1.20 -0.93
N ALA A 51 0.35 -1.40 0.10
CA ALA A 51 1.09 -0.31 0.74
C ALA A 51 2.06 0.36 -0.25
N GLU A 52 2.76 -0.44 -1.05
CA GLU A 52 3.66 0.05 -2.10
C GLU A 52 2.92 0.86 -3.17
N GLN A 53 1.78 0.37 -3.65
CA GLN A 53 0.96 1.10 -4.60
C GLN A 53 0.48 2.44 -4.04
N MET A 54 0.08 2.47 -2.77
CA MET A 54 -0.33 3.71 -2.11
C MET A 54 0.85 4.67 -1.93
N LEU A 55 2.03 4.18 -1.51
CA LEU A 55 3.24 4.99 -1.40
C LEU A 55 3.63 5.55 -2.77
N ASN A 56 3.66 4.72 -3.80
CA ASN A 56 3.97 5.13 -5.18
C ASN A 56 3.00 6.20 -5.69
N GLY A 57 1.70 6.02 -5.43
CA GLY A 57 0.69 7.01 -5.77
C GLY A 57 0.96 8.35 -5.08
N LYS A 58 1.28 8.33 -3.78
CA LYS A 58 1.58 9.55 -3.03
C LYS A 58 2.88 10.22 -3.44
N VAL A 59 3.93 9.45 -3.67
CA VAL A 59 5.18 10.00 -4.22
C VAL A 59 4.91 10.69 -5.56
N MET A 60 4.11 10.07 -6.44
CA MET A 60 3.76 10.66 -7.72
C MET A 60 2.93 11.94 -7.57
N ASP A 61 1.98 11.99 -6.62
CA ASP A 61 1.21 13.22 -6.34
C ASP A 61 2.13 14.35 -5.90
N ILE A 62 3.09 14.04 -5.02
CA ILE A 62 4.11 14.98 -4.55
C ILE A 62 4.99 15.47 -5.71
N GLU A 63 5.54 14.55 -6.48
CA GLU A 63 6.40 14.88 -7.62
C GLU A 63 5.66 15.74 -8.64
N ASN A 64 4.40 15.44 -8.91
CA ASN A 64 3.56 16.26 -9.78
C ASN A 64 3.32 17.66 -9.23
N MET A 65 3.09 17.79 -7.90
CA MET A 65 2.98 19.09 -7.26
C MET A 65 4.28 19.88 -7.38
N LEU A 66 5.42 19.28 -6.97
CA LEU A 66 6.73 19.91 -7.08
C LEU A 66 7.05 20.32 -8.54
N HIS A 67 6.70 19.47 -9.47
CA HIS A 67 6.87 19.75 -10.89
C HIS A 67 6.02 20.93 -11.36
N ARG A 68 4.73 21.00 -10.98
CA ARG A 68 3.86 22.15 -11.31
C ARG A 68 4.44 23.45 -10.77
N VAL A 69 4.88 23.45 -9.52
CA VAL A 69 5.48 24.63 -8.89
C VAL A 69 6.79 25.04 -9.58
N ASN A 70 7.65 24.07 -9.88
CA ASN A 70 8.89 24.34 -10.61
C ASN A 70 8.63 24.95 -11.99
N VAL A 71 7.67 24.40 -12.74
CA VAL A 71 7.28 24.92 -14.05
C VAL A 71 6.71 26.35 -13.93
N ALA A 72 5.83 26.58 -12.95
CA ALA A 72 5.25 27.91 -12.74
C ALA A 72 6.32 28.95 -12.39
N THR A 73 7.26 28.59 -11.50
CA THR A 73 8.37 29.47 -11.08
C THR A 73 9.34 29.74 -12.25
N THR A 74 9.65 28.72 -13.04
CA THR A 74 10.51 28.85 -14.22
C THR A 74 9.87 29.71 -15.31
N ASN A 75 8.57 29.56 -15.55
CA ASN A 75 7.83 30.40 -16.48
C ASN A 75 7.78 31.86 -16.00
N MET A 76 7.64 32.07 -14.69
CA MET A 76 7.71 33.39 -14.09
C MET A 76 9.08 34.01 -14.32
N ARG A 77 10.17 33.28 -14.10
CA ARG A 77 11.53 33.74 -14.41
C ARG A 77 11.62 34.29 -15.84
N TRP A 78 11.12 33.52 -16.82
CA TRP A 78 11.14 33.96 -18.23
C TRP A 78 10.37 35.27 -18.41
N ASN A 79 9.18 35.43 -17.81
CA ASN A 79 8.41 36.67 -17.87
C ASN A 79 9.18 37.85 -17.29
N VAL A 80 9.83 37.63 -16.13
CA VAL A 80 10.64 38.67 -15.47
C VAL A 80 11.82 39.08 -16.34
N GLU A 81 12.57 38.13 -16.89
CA GLU A 81 13.75 38.38 -17.75
C GLU A 81 13.40 39.12 -19.06
N GLN A 82 12.15 39.02 -19.53
CA GLN A 82 11.69 39.79 -20.71
C GLN A 82 11.24 41.23 -20.38
N HIS A 83 10.98 41.55 -19.11
CA HIS A 83 10.39 42.83 -18.69
C HIS A 83 11.21 43.47 -17.57
N LEU A 84 12.53 43.33 -17.62
CA LEU A 84 13.44 43.91 -16.63
C LEU A 84 13.43 45.45 -16.63
N ASP A 85 12.92 46.09 -17.69
CA ASP A 85 12.74 47.52 -17.81
C ASP A 85 11.55 48.09 -17.02
N ASP A 86 10.64 47.23 -16.56
CA ASP A 86 9.46 47.61 -15.77
C ASP A 86 9.45 46.97 -14.36
N PRO A 87 10.12 47.58 -13.39
CA PRO A 87 10.13 47.07 -12.01
C PRO A 87 8.75 47.05 -11.34
N ASP A 88 7.80 47.90 -11.78
CA ASP A 88 6.45 47.97 -11.21
C ASP A 88 5.59 46.76 -11.63
N ALA A 89 5.93 46.13 -12.77
CA ALA A 89 5.26 44.92 -13.23
C ALA A 89 5.56 43.69 -12.33
N MET A 90 6.67 43.67 -11.60
CA MET A 90 7.12 42.54 -10.79
C MET A 90 6.08 42.14 -9.71
N ALA A 91 5.47 43.11 -9.07
CA ALA A 91 4.41 42.89 -8.09
C ALA A 91 3.16 42.21 -8.74
N LYS A 92 2.86 42.54 -9.98
CA LYS A 92 1.76 41.95 -10.73
C LYS A 92 2.05 40.49 -11.09
N TYR A 93 3.30 40.21 -11.42
CA TYR A 93 3.74 38.86 -11.75
C TYR A 93 3.70 37.94 -10.54
N THR A 94 4.17 38.37 -9.36
CA THR A 94 4.08 37.58 -8.13
C THR A 94 2.62 37.25 -7.78
N MET A 95 1.72 38.24 -7.82
CA MET A 95 0.29 38.01 -7.62
C MET A 95 -0.31 37.02 -8.61
N GLN A 96 0.05 37.15 -9.88
CA GLN A 96 -0.49 36.28 -10.92
C GLN A 96 -0.09 34.81 -10.68
N VAL A 97 1.14 34.56 -10.27
CA VAL A 97 1.61 33.19 -9.97
C VAL A 97 0.82 32.57 -8.82
N VAL A 98 0.71 33.28 -7.70
CA VAL A 98 -0.03 32.81 -6.52
C VAL A 98 -1.51 32.60 -6.82
N ARG A 99 -2.13 33.50 -7.62
CA ARG A 99 -3.54 33.38 -8.01
C ARG A 99 -3.81 32.21 -8.93
N SER A 100 -2.89 31.98 -9.88
CA SER A 100 -3.10 30.95 -10.95
C SER A 100 -2.69 29.55 -10.52
N ASN A 101 -1.98 29.37 -9.41
CA ASN A 101 -1.45 28.09 -8.98
C ASN A 101 -1.90 27.78 -7.55
N PRO A 102 -2.83 26.85 -7.36
CA PRO A 102 -3.36 26.53 -6.04
C PRO A 102 -2.31 25.94 -5.08
N ASP A 103 -1.27 25.31 -5.61
CA ASP A 103 -0.18 24.70 -4.82
C ASP A 103 0.80 25.76 -4.29
N ILE A 104 0.77 27.00 -4.83
CA ILE A 104 1.70 28.06 -4.44
C ILE A 104 1.00 28.98 -3.44
N VAL A 105 1.56 29.06 -2.24
CA VAL A 105 1.06 29.94 -1.16
C VAL A 105 1.75 31.29 -1.16
N GLY A 106 2.99 31.37 -1.64
CA GLY A 106 3.75 32.60 -1.74
C GLY A 106 4.63 32.62 -3.00
N CYS A 107 4.92 33.84 -3.49
CA CYS A 107 5.87 34.03 -4.59
C CYS A 107 6.66 35.32 -4.38
N ALA A 108 7.97 35.22 -4.47
CA ALA A 108 8.91 36.34 -4.39
C ALA A 108 9.64 36.55 -5.71
N ILE A 109 9.91 37.81 -6.04
CA ILE A 109 10.91 38.20 -7.04
C ILE A 109 11.86 39.17 -6.31
N ALA A 110 13.12 38.76 -6.19
CA ALA A 110 14.13 39.52 -5.46
C ALA A 110 15.35 39.75 -6.36
N PHE A 111 15.84 40.97 -6.37
CA PHE A 111 16.94 41.39 -7.21
C PHE A 111 18.23 41.58 -6.43
N GLU A 112 19.36 41.64 -7.10
CA GLU A 112 20.66 42.02 -6.51
C GLU A 112 20.57 43.43 -5.92
N PRO A 113 21.35 43.69 -4.86
CA PRO A 113 21.41 45.04 -4.26
C PRO A 113 21.72 46.10 -5.33
N ASN A 114 20.99 47.23 -5.27
CA ASN A 114 21.11 48.35 -6.22
C ASN A 114 20.80 48.02 -7.71
N TYR A 115 20.19 46.88 -8.01
CA TYR A 115 19.77 46.56 -9.40
C TYR A 115 18.75 47.58 -9.92
N TYR A 116 17.81 48.01 -9.09
CA TYR A 116 16.88 49.11 -9.35
C TYR A 116 17.10 50.26 -8.35
N PRO A 117 18.08 51.17 -8.60
CA PRO A 117 18.40 52.22 -7.64
C PRO A 117 17.22 53.13 -7.24
N GLN A 118 16.24 53.27 -8.18
CA GLN A 118 15.00 54.02 -7.94
C GLN A 118 14.05 53.36 -6.95
N LYS A 119 14.24 52.08 -6.65
CA LYS A 119 13.45 51.29 -5.67
C LYS A 119 14.17 51.10 -4.33
N GLY A 120 15.38 51.60 -4.20
CA GLY A 120 16.23 51.47 -3.02
C GLY A 120 17.35 50.44 -3.20
N GLU A 121 18.13 50.28 -2.11
CA GLU A 121 19.27 49.33 -2.09
C GLU A 121 18.82 47.89 -2.29
N LEU A 122 17.73 47.47 -1.65
CA LEU A 122 17.13 46.14 -1.76
C LEU A 122 15.75 46.26 -2.40
N TYR A 123 15.50 45.52 -3.42
CA TYR A 123 14.21 45.48 -4.09
C TYR A 123 13.70 44.03 -4.25
N MET A 124 12.58 43.76 -3.60
CA MET A 124 11.86 42.52 -3.66
C MET A 124 10.36 42.77 -3.69
N THR A 125 9.63 41.97 -4.44
CA THR A 125 8.18 41.90 -4.34
C THR A 125 7.80 40.49 -3.85
N TYR A 126 6.85 40.43 -2.94
CA TYR A 126 6.32 39.18 -2.40
C TYR A 126 4.79 39.23 -2.39
N ALA A 127 4.19 38.21 -2.96
CA ALA A 127 2.75 37.98 -2.89
C ALA A 127 2.51 36.68 -2.14
N PHE A 128 1.58 36.68 -1.20
CA PHE A 128 1.21 35.46 -0.47
C PHE A 128 -0.31 35.34 -0.35
N ARG A 129 -0.78 34.09 -0.18
CA ARG A 129 -2.17 33.76 0.08
C ARG A 129 -2.34 33.73 1.60
N PRO A 130 -3.14 34.64 2.19
CA PRO A 130 -3.38 34.64 3.62
C PRO A 130 -4.13 33.36 4.03
N GLU A 131 -3.80 32.85 5.22
CA GLU A 131 -4.59 31.76 5.84
C GLU A 131 -5.97 32.30 6.20
N PRO A 132 -7.06 31.51 6.01
CA PRO A 132 -8.39 31.90 6.44
C PRO A 132 -8.42 32.03 7.98
N GLU A 133 -8.75 33.22 8.49
CA GLU A 133 -8.82 33.50 9.93
C GLU A 133 -9.97 32.81 10.67
N SER A 134 -10.84 32.08 10.01
CA SER A 134 -11.96 31.32 10.60
C SER A 134 -12.60 30.37 9.59
N ASP A 135 -13.43 29.41 10.08
CA ASP A 135 -14.18 28.38 9.36
C ASP A 135 -15.06 28.87 8.17
N GLU A 136 -15.06 30.14 7.84
CA GLU A 136 -15.65 30.68 6.63
C GLU A 136 -14.71 30.43 5.44
N ILE A 137 -15.09 29.51 4.60
CA ILE A 137 -14.50 29.29 3.26
C ILE A 137 -14.71 30.56 2.45
N LEU A 138 -13.78 31.49 2.56
CA LEU A 138 -13.70 32.66 1.69
C LEU A 138 -13.12 32.22 0.35
N LEU A 139 -14.01 31.90 -0.59
CA LEU A 139 -13.74 31.43 -1.94
C LEU A 139 -12.98 32.44 -2.83
N SER A 140 -12.53 33.60 -2.33
CA SER A 140 -11.77 34.59 -3.09
C SER A 140 -11.09 35.64 -2.22
N GLN A 141 -10.08 35.26 -1.45
CA GLN A 141 -9.15 36.28 -0.97
C GLN A 141 -8.08 36.53 -2.04
N ASP A 142 -7.96 37.73 -2.52
CA ASP A 142 -6.84 38.13 -3.36
C ASP A 142 -5.54 38.04 -2.53
N PRO A 143 -4.43 37.52 -3.11
CA PRO A 143 -3.16 37.49 -2.42
C PRO A 143 -2.78 38.92 -1.99
N THR A 144 -2.39 39.07 -0.73
CA THR A 144 -1.89 40.34 -0.20
C THR A 144 -0.43 40.51 -0.62
N ILE A 145 -0.05 41.71 -1.06
CA ILE A 145 1.35 42.03 -1.36
C ILE A 145 2.01 42.59 -0.10
N ILE A 146 3.13 41.97 0.28
CA ILE A 146 3.99 42.48 1.34
C ILE A 146 5.17 43.21 0.71
N GLN A 147 5.42 44.43 1.18
CA GLN A 147 6.56 45.23 0.77
C GLN A 147 7.85 44.75 1.49
N PRO A 148 9.03 44.84 0.85
CA PRO A 148 10.31 44.38 1.43
C PRO A 148 10.63 44.97 2.80
N ASN A 149 10.14 46.19 3.08
CA ASN A 149 10.38 46.91 4.34
C ASN A 149 9.64 46.31 5.55
N GLU A 150 8.75 45.36 5.33
CA GLU A 150 8.01 44.66 6.39
C GLU A 150 8.76 43.42 6.90
N PHE A 151 9.78 42.93 6.18
CA PHE A 151 10.68 41.86 6.64
C PHE A 151 11.63 42.37 7.72
N LYS A 152 11.30 42.13 8.99
CA LYS A 152 11.93 42.81 10.13
C LYS A 152 13.27 42.24 10.59
N SER A 153 13.66 41.02 10.17
CA SER A 153 14.74 40.32 10.88
C SER A 153 16.04 40.17 10.09
N VAL A 154 16.02 39.80 8.81
CA VAL A 154 17.25 39.55 8.03
C VAL A 154 17.05 39.98 6.56
N PRO A 155 18.05 40.65 5.94
CA PRO A 155 17.99 40.95 4.51
C PRO A 155 17.87 39.67 3.68
N TYR A 156 16.95 39.63 2.69
CA TYR A 156 16.70 38.45 1.86
C TYR A 156 17.96 37.89 1.19
N VAL A 157 18.95 38.71 0.90
CA VAL A 157 20.23 38.32 0.27
C VAL A 157 21.05 37.34 1.11
N ALA A 158 20.82 37.30 2.43
CA ALA A 158 21.49 36.43 3.39
C ALA A 158 20.70 35.14 3.69
N VAL A 159 19.49 34.99 3.15
CA VAL A 159 18.63 33.84 3.39
C VAL A 159 18.88 32.75 2.34
N ASN A 160 18.76 31.51 2.75
CA ASN A 160 19.09 30.33 1.93
C ASN A 160 18.35 30.28 0.57
N TRP A 161 17.09 30.71 0.54
CA TRP A 161 16.30 30.68 -0.69
C TRP A 161 16.81 31.65 -1.75
N TYR A 162 17.59 32.68 -1.38
CA TYR A 162 18.26 33.59 -2.29
C TYR A 162 19.72 33.20 -2.51
N PHE A 163 20.44 32.87 -1.42
CA PHE A 163 21.87 32.61 -1.46
C PHE A 163 22.23 31.33 -2.21
N ILE A 164 21.49 30.23 -2.00
CA ILE A 164 21.81 28.93 -2.63
C ILE A 164 21.69 29.01 -4.17
N PRO A 165 20.56 29.45 -4.75
CA PRO A 165 20.46 29.54 -6.21
C PRO A 165 21.44 30.54 -6.83
N LYS A 166 21.84 31.59 -6.09
CA LYS A 166 22.93 32.48 -6.52
C LYS A 166 24.27 31.78 -6.57
N ALA A 167 24.61 31.01 -5.53
CA ALA A 167 25.90 30.32 -5.45
C ALA A 167 26.03 29.15 -6.43
N GLU A 168 24.95 28.38 -6.61
CA GLU A 168 24.93 27.19 -7.46
C GLU A 168 24.51 27.48 -8.90
N ASN A 169 23.94 28.64 -9.16
CA ASN A 169 23.38 29.06 -10.44
C ASN A 169 22.38 28.06 -11.06
N THR A 170 21.62 27.40 -10.22
CA THR A 170 20.64 26.39 -10.61
C THR A 170 19.36 26.54 -9.81
N THR A 171 18.26 25.99 -10.36
CA THR A 171 17.02 25.85 -9.60
C THR A 171 17.23 24.90 -8.42
N CYS A 172 16.83 25.33 -7.25
CA CYS A 172 16.94 24.54 -6.03
C CYS A 172 15.66 24.57 -5.20
N TRP A 173 15.49 23.51 -4.39
CA TRP A 173 14.48 23.42 -3.36
C TRP A 173 15.13 23.65 -2.00
N VAL A 174 14.67 24.69 -1.31
CA VAL A 174 15.21 25.05 0.00
C VAL A 174 14.49 24.25 1.09
N ARG A 175 15.25 23.87 2.10
CA ARG A 175 14.73 23.15 3.28
C ARG A 175 13.51 23.87 3.89
N PRO A 176 12.58 23.11 4.51
CA PRO A 176 11.51 23.73 5.26
C PRO A 176 12.04 24.75 6.27
N HIS A 177 11.46 25.92 6.26
CA HIS A 177 11.79 27.01 7.18
C HIS A 177 10.50 27.76 7.54
N ALA A 178 10.51 28.40 8.70
CA ALA A 178 9.45 29.33 9.04
C ALA A 178 9.67 30.60 8.22
N PRO A 179 8.65 31.11 7.55
CA PRO A 179 8.72 32.46 6.97
C PRO A 179 8.77 33.50 8.08
N ASP A 180 9.45 34.61 7.81
CA ASP A 180 9.50 35.73 8.77
C ASP A 180 8.08 36.24 9.02
N ASP A 181 7.61 36.17 10.25
CA ASP A 181 6.45 36.81 10.91
C ASP A 181 5.10 36.96 10.13
N THR A 182 5.05 36.61 8.85
CA THR A 182 3.92 36.92 7.97
C THR A 182 3.07 35.69 7.55
N ILE A 183 3.65 34.50 7.60
CA ILE A 183 2.96 33.23 7.34
C ILE A 183 3.19 32.33 8.55
N ASN A 184 2.12 31.90 9.22
CA ASN A 184 2.20 31.02 10.39
C ASN A 184 2.58 29.57 10.05
N SER A 185 2.65 29.22 8.76
CA SER A 185 2.94 27.87 8.28
C SER A 185 4.39 27.72 7.83
N THR A 186 4.97 26.55 8.08
CA THR A 186 6.27 26.19 7.52
C THR A 186 6.16 25.99 6.01
N ILE A 187 7.10 26.57 5.27
CA ILE A 187 7.13 26.52 3.80
C ILE A 187 8.37 25.81 3.28
N VAL A 188 8.23 25.26 2.08
CA VAL A 188 9.33 24.80 1.22
C VAL A 188 9.36 25.67 -0.02
N THR A 189 10.52 26.19 -0.35
CA THR A 189 10.69 27.17 -1.41
C THR A 189 11.40 26.58 -2.62
N CYS A 190 10.77 26.72 -3.79
CA CYS A 190 11.40 26.50 -5.09
C CYS A 190 12.02 27.82 -5.56
N SER A 191 13.33 27.88 -5.67
CA SER A 191 14.09 29.08 -6.06
C SER A 191 14.78 28.91 -7.40
N VAL A 192 14.59 29.88 -8.28
CA VAL A 192 15.10 29.90 -9.66
C VAL A 192 15.91 31.18 -9.86
N PRO A 193 17.20 31.08 -10.25
CA PRO A 193 18.03 32.25 -10.49
C PRO A 193 17.57 33.03 -11.73
N LEU A 194 17.63 34.37 -11.64
CA LEU A 194 17.37 35.32 -12.72
C LEU A 194 18.67 35.77 -13.37
N HIS A 195 18.64 35.95 -14.68
CA HIS A 195 19.78 36.41 -15.47
C HIS A 195 19.40 37.56 -16.39
N ASP A 196 20.35 38.44 -16.65
CA ASP A 196 20.24 39.45 -17.69
C ASP A 196 20.49 38.84 -19.11
N LYS A 197 20.42 39.68 -20.12
CA LYS A 197 20.63 39.26 -21.52
C LYS A 197 22.07 38.80 -21.79
N GLU A 198 22.99 39.20 -20.95
CA GLU A 198 24.42 38.84 -20.97
C GLU A 198 24.70 37.56 -20.17
N GLY A 199 23.71 37.01 -19.47
CA GLY A 199 23.84 35.79 -18.64
C GLY A 199 24.37 36.03 -17.24
N ASN A 200 24.44 37.27 -16.77
CA ASN A 200 24.87 37.57 -15.41
C ASN A 200 23.67 37.36 -14.45
N PHE A 201 23.97 36.86 -13.25
CA PHE A 201 22.99 36.72 -12.20
C PHE A 201 22.48 38.11 -11.73
N ILE A 202 21.18 38.30 -11.71
CA ILE A 202 20.56 39.56 -11.31
C ILE A 202 19.53 39.43 -10.17
N GLY A 203 19.18 38.18 -9.79
CA GLY A 203 18.21 37.98 -8.75
C GLY A 203 17.65 36.54 -8.70
N VAL A 204 16.56 36.35 -8.00
CA VAL A 204 15.90 35.06 -7.80
C VAL A 204 14.38 35.24 -7.88
N VAL A 205 13.72 34.30 -8.56
CA VAL A 205 12.28 34.04 -8.41
C VAL A 205 12.11 32.86 -7.48
N ALA A 206 11.28 33.01 -6.47
CA ALA A 206 11.01 31.97 -5.48
C ALA A 206 9.50 31.73 -5.35
N SER A 207 9.10 30.49 -5.27
CA SER A 207 7.71 30.09 -5.01
C SER A 207 7.63 29.16 -3.82
N ASP A 208 6.72 29.47 -2.92
CA ASP A 208 6.54 28.79 -1.63
C ASP A 208 5.34 27.84 -1.71
N ILE A 209 5.52 26.64 -1.16
CA ILE A 209 4.44 25.69 -0.90
C ILE A 209 4.29 25.49 0.60
N SER A 210 3.04 25.38 1.09
CA SER A 210 2.77 25.05 2.48
C SER A 210 3.09 23.59 2.76
N VAL A 211 3.93 23.35 3.75
CA VAL A 211 4.24 22.00 4.18
C VAL A 211 3.05 21.37 4.91
N GLU A 212 2.21 22.16 5.57
CA GLU A 212 1.01 21.66 6.25
C GLU A 212 0.00 21.11 5.24
N ASP A 213 -0.29 21.85 4.15
CA ASP A 213 -1.20 21.39 3.09
C ASP A 213 -0.70 20.11 2.42
N PHE A 214 0.60 20.07 2.18
CA PHE A 214 1.30 18.94 1.63
C PHE A 214 1.33 17.73 2.59
N SER A 215 1.61 17.97 3.89
CA SER A 215 1.71 16.90 4.88
C SER A 215 0.36 16.33 5.27
N SER A 216 -0.71 17.12 5.28
CA SER A 216 -2.06 16.67 5.59
C SER A 216 -2.55 15.61 4.61
N ALA A 217 -2.37 15.86 3.31
CA ALA A 217 -2.73 14.92 2.24
C ALA A 217 -1.99 13.57 2.35
N ILE A 218 -0.76 13.59 2.91
CA ILE A 218 0.04 12.37 3.12
C ILE A 218 -0.39 11.68 4.42
N ARG A 219 -0.61 12.42 5.50
CA ARG A 219 -0.99 11.87 6.82
C ARG A 219 -2.32 11.14 6.80
N GLU A 220 -3.28 11.59 5.98
CA GLU A 220 -4.58 10.93 5.82
C GLU A 220 -4.50 9.58 5.09
N THR A 221 -3.40 9.32 4.40
CA THR A 221 -3.23 8.10 3.62
C THR A 221 -2.70 6.97 4.49
N LYS A 222 -3.60 6.08 4.88
CA LYS A 222 -3.28 4.92 5.70
C LYS A 222 -3.78 3.64 5.03
N PRO A 223 -2.89 2.73 4.61
CA PRO A 223 -3.32 1.42 4.11
C PRO A 223 -3.93 0.56 5.22
N PHE A 224 -3.50 0.78 6.47
CA PHE A 224 -3.95 0.09 7.68
C PHE A 224 -4.14 1.09 8.84
N PRO A 225 -4.91 0.74 9.89
CA PRO A 225 -5.26 1.66 10.98
C PRO A 225 -4.07 2.33 11.67
N ASP A 226 -3.03 1.55 12.03
CA ASP A 226 -1.84 2.04 12.74
C ASP A 226 -0.67 2.36 11.81
N SER A 227 -0.87 2.26 10.48
CA SER A 227 0.15 2.67 9.50
C SER A 227 0.24 4.18 9.42
N TYR A 228 1.43 4.66 9.08
CA TYR A 228 1.65 6.07 8.83
C TYR A 228 2.67 6.29 7.72
N CYS A 229 2.58 7.46 7.09
CA CYS A 229 3.58 7.93 6.17
C CYS A 229 4.49 8.94 6.86
N ALA A 230 5.76 8.88 6.53
CA ALA A 230 6.73 9.89 6.90
C ALA A 230 7.54 10.31 5.67
N MET A 231 8.09 11.51 5.73
CA MET A 231 8.93 12.03 4.67
C MET A 231 10.13 12.72 5.26
N LEU A 232 11.29 12.39 4.73
CA LEU A 232 12.58 12.93 5.11
C LEU A 232 13.07 13.88 4.02
N GLY A 233 13.51 15.04 4.44
CA GLY A 233 14.17 16.02 3.58
C GLY A 233 15.68 15.86 3.58
N VAL A 234 16.33 16.88 3.05
CA VAL A 234 17.79 16.98 2.98
C VAL A 234 18.40 16.76 4.37
N GLN A 235 19.44 15.94 4.45
CA GLN A 235 20.14 15.59 5.69
C GLN A 235 19.30 14.82 6.73
N GLY A 236 18.06 14.39 6.38
CA GLY A 236 17.21 13.60 7.26
C GLY A 236 16.35 14.42 8.21
N THR A 237 16.01 15.64 7.85
CA THR A 237 14.98 16.43 8.55
C THR A 237 13.60 15.85 8.26
N TYR A 238 12.74 15.77 9.28
CA TYR A 238 11.35 15.33 9.08
C TYR A 238 10.54 16.44 8.41
N ILE A 239 10.04 16.18 7.21
CA ILE A 239 9.09 17.04 6.49
C ILE A 239 7.66 16.64 6.83
N VAL A 240 7.37 15.33 6.84
CA VAL A 240 6.09 14.75 7.24
C VAL A 240 6.34 13.70 8.30
N TYR A 241 5.63 13.78 9.39
CA TYR A 241 5.65 12.81 10.47
C TYR A 241 4.35 12.91 11.30
N PRO A 242 3.84 11.79 11.89
CA PRO A 242 2.61 11.83 12.68
C PRO A 242 2.66 12.76 13.88
N ASP A 243 3.80 12.82 14.56
CA ASP A 243 4.03 13.71 15.69
C ASP A 243 4.68 15.02 15.22
N SER A 244 3.92 16.10 15.28
CA SER A 244 4.36 17.43 14.84
C SER A 244 5.58 17.97 15.58
N THR A 245 5.89 17.47 16.79
CA THR A 245 7.07 17.88 17.56
C THR A 245 8.40 17.47 16.92
N TYR A 246 8.37 16.52 15.98
CA TYR A 246 9.56 16.08 15.22
C TYR A 246 9.81 16.96 13.99
N LEU A 247 8.76 17.60 13.47
CA LEU A 247 8.83 18.34 12.22
C LEU A 247 9.85 19.47 12.34
N TYR A 248 10.80 19.51 11.42
CA TYR A 248 11.83 20.54 11.23
C TYR A 248 12.85 20.70 12.37
N HIS A 249 12.59 20.12 13.56
CA HIS A 249 13.41 20.29 14.74
C HIS A 249 14.33 19.10 15.02
N LYS A 250 13.95 17.90 14.58
CA LYS A 250 14.73 16.68 14.82
C LYS A 250 15.27 16.10 13.53
N MET A 251 16.49 15.58 13.59
CA MET A 251 17.07 14.78 12.51
C MET A 251 16.80 13.31 12.76
N VAL A 252 16.47 12.58 11.70
CA VAL A 252 16.18 11.14 11.78
C VAL A 252 17.33 10.36 12.41
N ARG A 253 18.59 10.72 12.11
CA ARG A 253 19.80 10.09 12.68
C ARG A 253 19.88 10.22 14.21
N GLU A 254 19.39 11.31 14.77
CA GLU A 254 19.35 11.51 16.23
C GLU A 254 18.25 10.66 16.87
N VAL A 255 17.11 10.55 16.20
CA VAL A 255 15.95 9.79 16.67
C VAL A 255 16.23 8.28 16.64
N VAL A 256 16.91 7.78 15.60
CA VAL A 256 17.22 6.36 15.44
C VAL A 256 18.59 5.96 15.98
N LYS A 257 19.25 6.83 16.73
CA LYS A 257 20.62 6.61 17.22
C LYS A 257 20.75 5.31 18.04
N ASP A 258 19.74 5.05 18.88
CA ASP A 258 19.71 3.91 19.79
C ASP A 258 18.94 2.70 19.21
N GLU A 259 18.46 2.81 17.96
CA GLU A 259 17.76 1.74 17.25
C GLU A 259 18.75 0.70 16.68
N PRO A 260 18.29 -0.53 16.38
CA PRO A 260 19.08 -1.59 15.77
C PRO A 260 19.81 -1.15 14.49
N GLU A 261 20.87 -1.88 14.12
CA GLU A 261 21.73 -1.55 12.97
C GLU A 261 20.99 -1.63 11.62
N ASP A 262 20.04 -2.55 11.49
CA ASP A 262 19.18 -2.70 10.31
C ASP A 262 18.28 -1.47 10.08
N VAL A 263 17.75 -0.86 11.15
CA VAL A 263 17.00 0.40 11.08
C VAL A 263 17.92 1.54 10.63
N ARG A 264 19.11 1.65 11.22
CA ARG A 264 20.06 2.71 10.85
C ARG A 264 20.51 2.59 9.40
N THR A 265 20.81 1.37 8.94
CA THR A 265 21.19 1.08 7.54
C THR A 265 20.04 1.43 6.59
N MET A 266 18.81 1.08 6.93
CA MET A 266 17.63 1.45 6.15
C MET A 266 17.51 2.97 6.01
N ILE A 267 17.69 3.71 7.11
CA ILE A 267 17.63 5.19 7.07
C ILE A 267 18.72 5.75 6.16
N GLU A 268 19.95 5.21 6.17
CA GLU A 268 21.00 5.66 5.25
C GLU A 268 20.64 5.36 3.78
N SER A 269 20.04 4.21 3.48
CA SER A 269 19.49 3.92 2.14
C SER A 269 18.42 4.92 1.72
N MET A 270 17.50 5.28 2.65
CA MET A 270 16.49 6.32 2.40
C MET A 270 17.14 7.67 2.09
N LEU A 271 18.14 8.07 2.87
CA LEU A 271 18.86 9.34 2.67
C LEU A 271 19.70 9.35 1.39
N ALA A 272 20.12 8.18 0.91
CA ALA A 272 20.76 8.01 -0.40
C ALA A 272 19.75 8.09 -1.57
N GLY A 273 18.44 8.14 -1.28
CA GLY A 273 17.38 8.16 -2.29
C GLY A 273 17.11 6.79 -2.93
N GLU A 274 17.44 5.71 -2.23
CA GLU A 274 17.14 4.35 -2.66
C GLU A 274 15.68 4.00 -2.39
N ASP A 275 15.15 3.08 -3.20
CA ASP A 275 13.84 2.48 -3.00
C ASP A 275 13.99 1.11 -2.32
N GLY A 276 13.06 0.74 -1.46
CA GLY A 276 13.10 -0.58 -0.84
C GLY A 276 11.97 -0.90 0.11
N ILE A 277 11.94 -2.16 0.51
CA ILE A 277 11.05 -2.69 1.55
C ILE A 277 11.93 -3.42 2.56
N ARG A 278 11.78 -3.10 3.84
CA ARG A 278 12.51 -3.73 4.94
C ARG A 278 11.56 -4.10 6.07
N ALA A 279 11.73 -5.32 6.57
CA ALA A 279 11.13 -5.73 7.83
C ALA A 279 12.13 -5.39 8.94
N VAL A 280 11.73 -4.54 9.87
CA VAL A 280 12.59 -4.02 10.95
C VAL A 280 11.82 -3.93 12.26
N ASN A 281 12.53 -4.03 13.37
CA ASN A 281 11.96 -3.71 14.67
C ASN A 281 12.32 -2.26 15.01
N MET A 282 11.36 -1.37 14.88
CA MET A 282 11.54 0.06 15.11
C MET A 282 10.69 0.53 16.28
N PHE A 283 11.30 1.20 17.26
CA PHE A 283 10.66 1.65 18.51
C PHE A 283 9.97 0.49 19.27
N GLY A 284 10.57 -0.71 19.24
CA GLY A 284 10.03 -1.91 19.90
C GLY A 284 8.80 -2.52 19.21
N LYS A 285 8.52 -2.15 17.97
CA LYS A 285 7.42 -2.70 17.15
C LYS A 285 7.98 -3.32 15.88
N ASP A 286 7.61 -4.57 15.61
CA ASP A 286 7.89 -5.22 14.34
C ASP A 286 7.06 -4.54 13.25
N SER A 287 7.74 -4.02 12.23
CA SER A 287 7.13 -3.19 11.20
C SER A 287 7.76 -3.44 9.85
N TYR A 288 6.97 -3.33 8.80
CA TYR A 288 7.44 -3.24 7.43
C TYR A 288 7.54 -1.76 7.05
N VAL A 289 8.71 -1.36 6.62
CA VAL A 289 8.96 -0.01 6.12
C VAL A 289 9.21 -0.09 4.62
N LEU A 290 8.30 0.52 3.88
CA LEU A 290 8.42 0.72 2.45
C LEU A 290 8.93 2.14 2.24
N TYR A 291 9.99 2.32 1.49
CA TYR A 291 10.56 3.64 1.27
C TYR A 291 10.92 3.87 -0.19
N LYS A 292 10.83 5.13 -0.59
CA LYS A 292 11.08 5.56 -1.96
C LYS A 292 11.71 6.94 -1.99
N GLY A 293 12.78 7.07 -2.78
CA GLY A 293 13.38 8.35 -3.08
C GLY A 293 12.53 9.17 -4.05
N LEU A 294 12.49 10.49 -3.88
CA LEU A 294 11.89 11.40 -4.84
C LEU A 294 12.92 11.79 -5.91
N ASN A 295 12.45 12.11 -7.12
CA ASN A 295 13.29 12.42 -8.28
C ASN A 295 14.24 13.60 -8.07
N ASN A 296 13.98 14.48 -7.13
CA ASN A 296 14.89 15.56 -6.73
C ASN A 296 16.14 15.07 -5.96
N LYS A 297 16.25 13.76 -5.68
CA LYS A 297 17.35 13.05 -4.98
C LYS A 297 17.69 13.55 -3.57
N HIS A 298 16.86 14.44 -3.02
CA HIS A 298 17.11 15.05 -1.71
C HIS A 298 16.05 14.66 -0.68
N TRP A 299 14.94 14.08 -1.12
CA TRP A 299 13.83 13.70 -0.28
C TRP A 299 13.49 12.23 -0.43
N SER A 300 13.00 11.63 0.63
CA SER A 300 12.53 10.24 0.64
C SER A 300 11.22 10.16 1.39
N ALA A 301 10.26 9.48 0.80
CA ALA A 301 9.02 9.14 1.47
C ALA A 301 9.06 7.70 1.95
N CYS A 302 8.48 7.43 3.10
CA CYS A 302 8.28 6.07 3.58
C CYS A 302 6.88 5.87 4.15
N MET A 303 6.47 4.62 4.12
CA MET A 303 5.25 4.13 4.73
C MET A 303 5.63 3.04 5.74
N VAL A 304 5.26 3.26 6.98
CA VAL A 304 5.50 2.32 8.09
C VAL A 304 4.20 1.59 8.37
N CYS A 305 4.23 0.27 8.23
CA CYS A 305 3.09 -0.62 8.47
C CYS A 305 3.45 -1.59 9.58
N SER A 306 2.70 -1.58 10.68
CA SER A 306 2.88 -2.56 11.75
C SER A 306 2.60 -3.97 11.22
N GLU A 307 3.44 -4.94 11.57
CA GLU A 307 3.20 -6.36 11.25
C GLU A 307 1.84 -6.82 11.76
N LYS A 308 1.43 -6.35 12.94
CA LYS A 308 0.12 -6.68 13.52
C LYS A 308 -1.03 -6.22 12.64
N ASP A 309 -0.93 -5.06 12.00
CA ASP A 309 -1.98 -4.51 11.15
C ASP A 309 -2.08 -5.23 9.81
N ILE A 310 -0.94 -5.57 9.24
CA ILE A 310 -0.86 -6.35 8.00
C ILE A 310 -1.62 -7.66 8.16
N PHE A 311 -1.46 -8.31 9.33
CA PHE A 311 -2.10 -9.60 9.62
C PHE A 311 -3.42 -9.48 10.41
N TYR A 312 -3.88 -8.27 10.79
CA TYR A 312 -5.10 -8.08 11.58
C TYR A 312 -6.35 -8.61 10.86
N ALA A 313 -6.51 -8.29 9.60
CA ALA A 313 -7.62 -8.79 8.79
C ALA A 313 -7.60 -10.33 8.69
N ASN A 314 -6.39 -10.91 8.62
CA ASN A 314 -6.19 -12.35 8.54
C ASN A 314 -6.52 -13.07 9.85
N ARG A 315 -6.34 -12.45 11.00
CA ARG A 315 -6.60 -13.07 12.31
C ARG A 315 -8.06 -13.55 12.44
N ARG A 316 -9.00 -12.80 11.91
CA ARG A 316 -10.42 -13.22 11.85
C ARG A 316 -10.60 -14.46 10.96
N TYR A 317 -10.01 -14.45 9.78
CA TYR A 317 -10.08 -15.59 8.87
C TYR A 317 -9.36 -16.82 9.44
N GLN A 318 -8.23 -16.65 10.10
CA GLN A 318 -7.52 -17.72 10.80
C GLN A 318 -8.38 -18.35 11.91
N ILE A 319 -9.09 -17.55 12.70
CA ILE A 319 -10.00 -18.04 13.72
C ILE A 319 -11.17 -18.82 13.09
N TYR A 320 -11.80 -18.30 12.02
CA TYR A 320 -12.87 -19.03 11.33
C TYR A 320 -12.36 -20.33 10.72
N MET A 321 -11.18 -20.33 10.11
CA MET A 321 -10.54 -21.54 9.59
C MET A 321 -10.27 -22.56 10.70
N LEU A 322 -9.75 -22.12 11.84
CA LEU A 322 -9.53 -22.97 13.01
C LEU A 322 -10.85 -23.58 13.52
N ILE A 323 -11.90 -22.77 13.65
CA ILE A 323 -13.22 -23.22 14.06
C ILE A 323 -13.80 -24.24 13.08
N ILE A 324 -13.76 -23.96 11.79
CA ILE A 324 -14.27 -24.85 10.74
C ILE A 324 -13.51 -26.20 10.77
N THR A 325 -12.19 -26.13 10.97
CA THR A 325 -11.37 -27.34 11.06
C THR A 325 -11.65 -28.15 12.31
N ILE A 326 -11.76 -27.52 13.48
CA ILE A 326 -12.12 -28.19 14.73
C ILE A 326 -13.50 -28.84 14.58
N MET A 327 -14.45 -28.11 14.00
CA MET A 327 -15.80 -28.61 13.75
C MET A 327 -15.81 -29.77 12.75
N GLY A 328 -14.98 -29.70 11.69
CA GLY A 328 -14.80 -30.78 10.73
C GLY A 328 -14.22 -32.05 11.36
N ILE A 329 -13.16 -31.89 12.17
CA ILE A 329 -12.57 -33.02 12.93
C ILE A 329 -13.58 -33.60 13.93
N LEU A 330 -14.33 -32.76 14.64
CA LEU A 330 -15.36 -33.20 15.56
C LEU A 330 -16.46 -33.99 14.87
N LEU A 331 -16.97 -33.48 13.75
CA LEU A 331 -18.01 -34.17 12.94
C LEU A 331 -17.50 -35.51 12.40
N ILE A 332 -16.28 -35.57 11.88
CA ILE A 332 -15.67 -36.80 11.40
C ILE A 332 -15.48 -37.78 12.58
N THR A 333 -15.05 -37.29 13.72
CA THR A 333 -14.88 -38.12 14.92
C THR A 333 -16.22 -38.69 15.39
N LEU A 334 -17.26 -37.88 15.50
CA LEU A 334 -18.60 -38.32 15.87
C LEU A 334 -19.17 -39.31 14.85
N PHE A 335 -18.99 -39.02 13.57
CA PHE A 335 -19.42 -39.92 12.50
C PHE A 335 -18.68 -41.26 12.53
N CYS A 336 -17.35 -41.25 12.72
CA CYS A 336 -16.56 -42.45 12.89
C CYS A 336 -16.98 -43.27 14.10
N LEU A 337 -17.14 -42.63 15.25
CA LEU A 337 -17.58 -43.29 16.49
C LEU A 337 -19.00 -43.89 16.32
N TYR A 338 -19.92 -43.12 15.76
CA TYR A 338 -21.29 -43.61 15.50
C TYR A 338 -21.31 -44.77 14.48
N PHE A 339 -20.60 -44.62 13.38
CA PHE A 339 -20.55 -45.64 12.33
C PHE A 339 -19.85 -46.90 12.79
N VAL A 340 -18.67 -46.78 13.43
CA VAL A 340 -17.90 -47.92 13.94
C VAL A 340 -18.63 -48.66 15.07
N SER A 341 -19.20 -47.92 16.01
CA SER A 341 -19.96 -48.56 17.10
C SER A 341 -21.19 -49.26 16.58
N ARG A 342 -21.88 -48.69 15.58
CA ARG A 342 -23.08 -49.27 15.02
C ARG A 342 -22.83 -50.47 14.05
N GLN A 343 -21.71 -50.41 13.33
CA GLN A 343 -21.37 -51.42 12.33
C GLN A 343 -20.48 -52.57 12.92
N LEU A 344 -19.52 -52.23 13.75
CA LEU A 344 -18.53 -53.18 14.23
C LEU A 344 -18.88 -53.83 15.57
N THR A 345 -19.68 -53.22 16.42
CA THR A 345 -20.15 -53.85 17.67
C THR A 345 -20.99 -55.12 17.38
N PRO A 346 -21.91 -55.09 16.39
CA PRO A 346 -22.60 -56.33 16.01
C PRO A 346 -21.70 -57.38 15.35
N LEU A 347 -20.66 -56.95 14.61
CA LEU A 347 -19.68 -57.88 14.02
C LEU A 347 -18.82 -58.58 15.08
N ASN A 348 -18.48 -57.90 16.17
CA ASN A 348 -17.79 -58.51 17.29
C ASN A 348 -18.68 -59.56 17.96
N MET A 349 -19.98 -59.27 18.12
CA MET A 349 -20.94 -60.29 18.62
C MET A 349 -21.05 -61.50 17.67
N LEU A 350 -21.01 -61.21 16.36
CA LEU A 350 -21.06 -62.29 15.35
C LEU A 350 -19.74 -63.06 15.27
N ALA A 351 -18.57 -62.40 15.44
CA ALA A 351 -17.28 -63.06 15.54
C ALA A 351 -17.19 -63.97 16.77
N ASP A 352 -17.65 -63.46 17.93
CA ASP A 352 -17.76 -64.29 19.13
C ASP A 352 -18.71 -65.46 18.94
N SER A 353 -19.87 -65.24 18.26
CA SER A 353 -20.80 -66.30 17.93
C SER A 353 -20.20 -67.31 16.93
N ALA A 354 -19.41 -66.81 15.93
CA ALA A 354 -18.70 -67.67 14.98
C ALA A 354 -17.59 -68.48 15.67
N GLU A 355 -16.89 -67.92 16.64
CA GLU A 355 -15.89 -68.63 17.45
C GLU A 355 -16.54 -69.71 18.30
N HIS A 356 -17.72 -69.45 18.90
CA HIS A 356 -18.53 -70.45 19.55
C HIS A 356 -18.95 -71.56 18.61
N ILE A 357 -19.33 -71.25 17.37
CA ILE A 357 -19.67 -72.23 16.34
C ILE A 357 -18.43 -73.03 15.92
N ALA A 358 -17.26 -72.36 15.72
CA ALA A 358 -16.01 -73.02 15.35
C ALA A 358 -15.49 -73.95 16.42
N ASN A 359 -15.77 -73.67 17.69
CA ASN A 359 -15.44 -74.49 18.84
C ASN A 359 -16.44 -75.66 19.05
N GLY A 360 -17.36 -75.87 18.10
CA GLY A 360 -18.23 -77.05 18.13
C GLY A 360 -19.43 -76.95 19.08
N GLN A 361 -19.70 -75.79 19.61
CA GLN A 361 -20.89 -75.54 20.43
C GLN A 361 -22.08 -75.12 19.56
N TYR A 362 -22.67 -76.11 18.87
CA TYR A 362 -23.79 -75.90 17.95
C TYR A 362 -25.16 -75.79 18.65
N SER A 363 -25.18 -75.81 19.98
CA SER A 363 -26.43 -75.91 20.72
C SER A 363 -26.97 -74.56 21.26
N GLU A 364 -26.24 -73.47 21.19
CA GLU A 364 -26.76 -72.15 21.52
C GLU A 364 -27.40 -71.56 20.26
N PRO A 365 -28.74 -71.42 20.20
CA PRO A 365 -29.37 -70.77 19.06
C PRO A 365 -28.98 -69.31 19.04
N ILE A 366 -28.43 -68.85 17.93
CA ILE A 366 -28.25 -67.43 17.64
C ILE A 366 -29.65 -66.81 17.75
N PRO A 367 -29.86 -65.89 18.72
CA PRO A 367 -31.19 -65.34 18.92
C PRO A 367 -31.65 -64.64 17.64
N SER A 368 -32.83 -65.05 17.15
CA SER A 368 -33.44 -64.35 16.03
C SER A 368 -33.78 -62.93 16.40
N THR A 369 -33.23 -61.94 15.73
CA THR A 369 -33.55 -60.55 15.94
C THR A 369 -34.66 -60.12 14.96
N HIS A 370 -35.64 -59.36 15.44
CA HIS A 370 -36.62 -58.69 14.56
C HIS A 370 -36.00 -57.48 13.84
N ARG A 371 -34.66 -57.35 13.81
CA ARG A 371 -33.96 -56.33 13.06
C ARG A 371 -34.11 -56.66 11.59
N VAL A 372 -34.60 -55.66 10.86
CA VAL A 372 -34.73 -55.69 9.37
C VAL A 372 -33.40 -55.27 8.69
N ASP A 373 -32.34 -55.07 9.51
CA ASP A 373 -31.00 -54.70 9.03
C ASP A 373 -30.16 -55.93 8.65
N GLU A 374 -29.08 -55.69 7.93
CA GLU A 374 -28.15 -56.65 7.38
C GLU A 374 -27.62 -57.68 8.41
N ILE A 375 -27.65 -57.34 9.69
CA ILE A 375 -27.23 -58.19 10.78
C ILE A 375 -28.30 -59.26 11.10
N GLY A 376 -29.57 -58.88 11.00
CA GLY A 376 -30.66 -59.84 11.15
C GLY A 376 -30.65 -60.87 10.03
N ILE A 377 -30.29 -60.40 8.80
CA ILE A 377 -30.14 -61.30 7.63
C ILE A 377 -28.90 -62.21 7.80
N LEU A 378 -27.81 -61.70 8.40
CA LEU A 378 -26.60 -62.46 8.67
C LEU A 378 -26.84 -63.54 9.73
N GLN A 379 -27.67 -63.27 10.73
CA GLN A 379 -28.05 -64.28 11.74
C GLN A 379 -28.87 -65.40 11.14
N ASN A 380 -29.66 -65.11 10.11
CA ASN A 380 -30.60 -66.10 9.53
C ASN A 380 -29.98 -66.92 8.39
N SER A 381 -28.89 -66.51 7.82
CA SER A 381 -28.22 -67.31 6.79
C SER A 381 -26.76 -66.90 6.58
N PHE A 382 -25.88 -67.80 6.92
CA PHE A 382 -24.44 -67.66 6.72
C PHE A 382 -24.06 -67.36 5.24
N GLY A 383 -24.98 -67.71 4.35
CA GLY A 383 -24.80 -67.45 2.94
C GLY A 383 -25.10 -66.00 2.47
N ALA A 384 -25.82 -65.23 3.26
CA ALA A 384 -26.14 -63.85 2.91
C ALA A 384 -25.01 -62.87 3.27
N MET A 385 -24.00 -63.34 4.00
CA MET A 385 -22.87 -62.51 4.43
C MET A 385 -22.10 -61.86 3.26
N GLN A 386 -21.90 -62.61 2.18
CA GLN A 386 -21.20 -62.10 1.02
C GLN A 386 -21.97 -60.98 0.30
N THR A 387 -23.29 -61.11 0.23
CA THR A 387 -24.14 -60.12 -0.43
C THR A 387 -24.23 -58.82 0.39
N SER A 388 -24.27 -58.92 1.72
CA SER A 388 -24.24 -57.77 2.63
C SER A 388 -22.89 -57.08 2.59
N LEU A 389 -21.79 -57.82 2.54
CA LEU A 389 -20.43 -57.26 2.42
C LEU A 389 -20.25 -56.53 1.08
N SER A 390 -20.75 -57.13 -0.01
CA SER A 390 -20.69 -56.51 -1.33
C SER A 390 -21.47 -55.17 -1.37
N ARG A 391 -22.63 -55.11 -0.67
CA ARG A 391 -23.45 -53.90 -0.60
C ARG A 391 -22.75 -52.80 0.23
N ASN A 392 -22.06 -53.16 1.31
CA ASN A 392 -21.32 -52.21 2.11
C ASN A 392 -20.11 -51.63 1.35
N ILE A 393 -19.40 -52.49 0.59
CA ILE A 393 -18.28 -52.05 -0.28
C ILE A 393 -18.77 -51.11 -1.37
N GLN A 394 -19.93 -51.39 -1.94
CA GLN A 394 -20.52 -50.54 -2.96
C GLN A 394 -20.95 -49.17 -2.40
N GLN A 395 -21.47 -49.10 -1.17
CA GLN A 395 -21.77 -47.83 -0.50
C GLN A 395 -20.52 -46.99 -0.21
N ILE A 396 -19.43 -47.67 0.19
CA ILE A 396 -18.15 -46.99 0.43
C ILE A 396 -17.55 -46.49 -0.88
N SER A 397 -17.69 -47.26 -1.97
CA SER A 397 -17.22 -46.84 -3.30
C SER A 397 -17.98 -45.63 -3.83
N GLN A 398 -19.30 -45.59 -3.67
CA GLN A 398 -20.11 -44.42 -4.03
C GLN A 398 -19.80 -43.21 -3.18
N LEU A 399 -19.55 -43.39 -1.86
CA LEU A 399 -19.16 -42.30 -1.00
C LEU A 399 -17.76 -41.75 -1.35
N SER A 400 -16.87 -42.68 -1.77
CA SER A 400 -15.54 -42.31 -2.25
C SER A 400 -15.59 -41.58 -3.60
N GLU A 401 -16.51 -41.99 -4.47
CA GLU A 401 -16.76 -41.30 -5.74
C GLU A 401 -17.33 -39.91 -5.53
N THR A 402 -18.31 -39.77 -4.62
CA THR A 402 -18.89 -38.45 -4.28
C THR A 402 -17.87 -37.51 -3.60
N LEU A 403 -16.99 -38.09 -2.76
CA LEU A 403 -15.89 -37.34 -2.17
C LEU A 403 -14.84 -36.90 -3.20
N LYS A 404 -14.61 -37.72 -4.21
CA LYS A 404 -13.72 -37.41 -5.33
C LYS A 404 -14.30 -36.28 -6.19
N GLU A 405 -15.58 -36.39 -6.55
CA GLU A 405 -16.29 -35.36 -7.30
C GLU A 405 -16.28 -33.99 -6.57
N ASN A 406 -16.56 -33.97 -5.26
CA ASN A 406 -16.51 -32.76 -4.47
C ASN A 406 -15.10 -32.12 -4.37
N ASN A 407 -14.06 -32.98 -4.34
CA ASN A 407 -12.67 -32.49 -4.35
C ASN A 407 -12.24 -31.95 -5.73
N GLU A 408 -12.75 -32.56 -6.81
CA GLU A 408 -12.53 -32.08 -8.18
C GLU A 408 -13.24 -30.73 -8.40
N GLU A 409 -14.48 -30.55 -7.92
CA GLU A 409 -15.23 -29.29 -7.98
C GLU A 409 -14.55 -28.18 -7.17
N LEU A 410 -14.01 -28.50 -5.98
CA LEU A 410 -13.22 -27.58 -5.16
C LEU A 410 -11.93 -27.14 -5.86
N ALA A 411 -11.26 -28.08 -6.57
CA ALA A 411 -10.04 -27.78 -7.31
C ALA A 411 -10.32 -26.85 -8.52
N GLU A 412 -11.45 -27.04 -9.17
CA GLU A 412 -11.90 -26.22 -10.31
C GLU A 412 -12.24 -24.78 -9.85
N ILE A 413 -12.93 -24.63 -8.73
CA ILE A 413 -13.22 -23.32 -8.12
C ILE A 413 -11.92 -22.58 -7.75
N HIS A 414 -10.94 -23.28 -7.15
CA HIS A 414 -9.63 -22.72 -6.84
C HIS A 414 -8.85 -22.27 -8.08
N ALA A 415 -8.94 -23.04 -9.18
CA ALA A 415 -8.31 -22.66 -10.45
C ALA A 415 -8.91 -21.37 -11.01
N HIS A 416 -10.23 -21.23 -10.99
CA HIS A 416 -10.94 -20.02 -11.46
C HIS A 416 -10.63 -18.77 -10.60
N VAL A 417 -10.52 -18.91 -9.28
CA VAL A 417 -10.11 -17.80 -8.39
C VAL A 417 -8.70 -17.33 -8.71
N LYS A 418 -7.77 -18.27 -8.93
CA LYS A 418 -6.38 -17.96 -9.30
C LYS A 418 -6.28 -17.28 -10.67
N GLU A 419 -7.11 -17.69 -11.62
CA GLU A 419 -7.18 -17.07 -12.94
C GLU A 419 -7.73 -15.64 -12.87
N ALA A 420 -8.75 -15.41 -12.05
CA ALA A 420 -9.31 -14.08 -11.81
C ALA A 420 -8.27 -13.13 -11.15
N ASP A 421 -7.47 -13.62 -10.22
CA ASP A 421 -6.38 -12.86 -9.59
C ASP A 421 -5.26 -12.52 -10.60
N ASN A 422 -4.91 -13.45 -11.48
CA ASN A 422 -3.93 -13.21 -12.54
C ASN A 422 -4.43 -12.17 -13.57
N VAL A 423 -5.71 -12.23 -13.94
CA VAL A 423 -6.32 -11.22 -14.82
C VAL A 423 -6.30 -9.84 -14.17
N LYS A 424 -6.62 -9.74 -12.88
CA LYS A 424 -6.57 -8.49 -12.12
C LYS A 424 -5.16 -7.92 -12.05
N MET A 425 -4.16 -8.76 -11.79
CA MET A 425 -2.75 -8.34 -11.71
C MET A 425 -2.22 -7.89 -13.09
N ASN A 426 -2.54 -8.63 -14.16
CA ASN A 426 -2.19 -8.25 -15.53
C ASN A 426 -2.87 -6.95 -15.97
N LEU A 427 -4.09 -6.69 -15.50
CA LEU A 427 -4.78 -5.42 -15.77
C LEU A 427 -4.04 -4.25 -15.10
N ILE A 428 -3.65 -4.42 -13.83
CA ILE A 428 -2.91 -3.40 -13.09
C ILE A 428 -1.55 -3.12 -13.76
N HIS A 429 -0.81 -4.15 -14.18
CA HIS A 429 0.46 -3.99 -14.91
C HIS A 429 0.28 -3.25 -16.24
N LYS A 430 -0.71 -3.67 -17.04
CA LYS A 430 -1.00 -3.02 -18.33
C LYS A 430 -1.39 -1.54 -18.18
N ILE A 431 -2.01 -1.19 -17.07
CA ILE A 431 -2.39 0.19 -16.77
C ILE A 431 -1.14 0.99 -16.36
N ALA A 432 -0.32 0.44 -15.46
CA ALA A 432 0.93 1.06 -15.05
C ALA A 432 1.85 1.33 -16.26
N ASP A 433 2.03 0.34 -17.14
CA ASP A 433 2.85 0.46 -18.35
C ASP A 433 2.31 1.54 -19.31
N LYS A 434 0.99 1.61 -19.46
CA LYS A 434 0.37 2.63 -20.33
C LYS A 434 0.44 4.05 -19.74
N MET A 435 0.56 4.17 -18.43
CA MET A 435 0.73 5.48 -17.77
C MET A 435 2.18 5.98 -17.85
N ILE A 436 3.18 5.07 -17.87
CA ILE A 436 4.60 5.44 -17.92
C ILE A 436 4.94 6.22 -19.18
N MET A 437 4.38 5.84 -20.34
CA MET A 437 4.66 6.52 -21.62
C MET A 437 4.23 8.00 -21.61
N PRO A 438 2.98 8.33 -21.35
CA PRO A 438 2.57 9.74 -21.31
C PRO A 438 3.32 10.57 -20.26
N ILE A 439 3.73 9.95 -19.14
CA ILE A 439 4.52 10.62 -18.10
C ILE A 439 5.92 10.96 -18.63
N LYS A 440 6.58 10.00 -19.30
CA LYS A 440 7.89 10.23 -19.94
C LYS A 440 7.84 11.26 -21.07
N GLU A 441 6.77 11.31 -21.81
CA GLU A 441 6.58 12.33 -22.86
C GLU A 441 6.46 13.74 -22.23
N ILE A 442 5.69 13.86 -21.14
CA ILE A 442 5.62 15.11 -20.36
C ILE A 442 7.00 15.51 -19.83
N GLU A 443 7.75 14.54 -19.25
CA GLU A 443 9.12 14.75 -18.78
C GLU A 443 10.05 15.18 -19.91
N GLY A 444 9.91 14.57 -21.09
CA GLY A 444 10.66 14.95 -22.31
C GLY A 444 10.39 16.39 -22.75
N VAL A 445 9.13 16.82 -22.76
CA VAL A 445 8.75 18.19 -23.11
C VAL A 445 9.32 19.19 -22.10
N VAL A 446 9.30 18.84 -20.82
CA VAL A 446 9.87 19.67 -19.75
C VAL A 446 11.39 19.78 -19.88
N ASN A 447 12.09 18.67 -20.10
CA ASN A 447 13.54 18.65 -20.29
C ASN A 447 13.94 19.46 -21.54
N HIS A 448 13.13 19.40 -22.60
CA HIS A 448 13.36 20.16 -23.83
C HIS A 448 13.17 21.68 -23.62
N LEU A 449 12.22 22.06 -22.75
CA LEU A 449 12.06 23.44 -22.28
C LEU A 449 13.27 23.91 -21.44
N GLU A 450 13.82 23.03 -20.61
CA GLU A 450 14.95 23.33 -19.76
C GLU A 450 16.26 23.51 -20.56
N GLU A 451 16.48 22.65 -21.56
CA GLU A 451 17.67 22.71 -22.43
C GLU A 451 17.71 23.93 -23.33
N ARG A 452 16.56 24.46 -23.72
CA ARG A 452 16.45 25.60 -24.64
C ARG A 452 16.13 26.96 -23.98
N ARG A 453 16.39 27.08 -22.69
CA ARG A 453 16.01 28.19 -21.81
C ARG A 453 16.21 29.61 -22.37
N GLU A 454 17.20 29.79 -23.26
CA GLU A 454 17.58 31.13 -23.76
C GLU A 454 16.97 31.44 -25.17
N SER A 455 16.31 30.46 -25.81
CA SER A 455 15.84 30.59 -27.19
C SER A 455 14.36 30.27 -27.41
N VAL A 456 13.60 30.07 -26.33
CA VAL A 456 12.19 29.66 -26.42
C VAL A 456 11.30 30.85 -26.76
N THR A 457 10.53 30.75 -27.85
CA THR A 457 9.51 31.75 -28.22
C THR A 457 8.18 31.50 -27.50
N VAL A 458 7.31 32.50 -27.45
CA VAL A 458 5.96 32.34 -26.87
C VAL A 458 5.16 31.25 -27.61
N ASP A 459 5.41 31.08 -28.89
CA ASP A 459 4.73 30.09 -29.76
C ASP A 459 5.23 28.65 -29.42
N ASP A 460 6.53 28.51 -29.14
CA ASP A 460 7.11 27.24 -28.68
C ASP A 460 6.52 26.81 -27.32
N VAL A 461 6.38 27.75 -26.39
CA VAL A 461 5.76 27.48 -25.08
C VAL A 461 4.30 27.08 -25.23
N GLN A 462 3.58 27.69 -26.13
CA GLN A 462 2.18 27.36 -26.39
C GLN A 462 2.05 25.97 -27.00
N THR A 463 2.88 25.63 -27.97
CA THR A 463 2.90 24.31 -28.61
C THR A 463 3.24 23.22 -27.59
N MET A 464 4.27 23.43 -26.76
CA MET A 464 4.69 22.49 -25.73
C MET A 464 3.66 22.36 -24.61
N SER A 465 2.94 23.44 -24.27
CA SER A 465 1.82 23.40 -23.33
C SER A 465 0.66 22.57 -23.90
N GLU A 466 0.38 22.67 -25.19
CA GLU A 466 -0.64 21.86 -25.87
C GLU A 466 -0.23 20.37 -25.89
N GLU A 467 1.03 20.07 -26.19
CA GLU A 467 1.56 18.68 -26.11
C GLU A 467 1.44 18.10 -24.69
N MET A 468 1.83 18.85 -23.67
CA MET A 468 1.65 18.43 -22.27
C MET A 468 0.18 18.20 -21.93
N MET A 469 -0.72 19.05 -22.42
CA MET A 469 -2.16 18.92 -22.20
C MET A 469 -2.72 17.66 -22.87
N VAL A 470 -2.22 17.28 -24.05
CA VAL A 470 -2.57 16.04 -24.75
C VAL A 470 -2.18 14.81 -23.91
N HIS A 471 -0.95 14.78 -23.39
CA HIS A 471 -0.48 13.67 -22.58
C HIS A 471 -1.16 13.61 -21.22
N THR A 472 -1.45 14.76 -20.61
CA THR A 472 -2.25 14.86 -19.38
C THR A 472 -3.67 14.36 -19.60
N LYS A 473 -4.27 14.71 -20.73
CA LYS A 473 -5.59 14.21 -21.13
C LYS A 473 -5.57 12.70 -21.37
N ALA A 474 -4.52 12.18 -22.01
CA ALA A 474 -4.35 10.73 -22.19
C ALA A 474 -4.30 9.97 -20.86
N ILE A 475 -3.63 10.54 -19.85
CA ILE A 475 -3.62 9.97 -18.48
C ILE A 475 -5.03 10.03 -17.87
N THR A 476 -5.72 11.14 -18.02
CA THR A 476 -7.08 11.31 -17.49
C THR A 476 -8.05 10.34 -18.18
N ASP A 477 -7.99 10.21 -19.50
CA ASP A 477 -8.81 9.28 -20.26
C ASP A 477 -8.53 7.81 -19.88
N LEU A 478 -7.29 7.46 -19.57
CA LEU A 478 -6.93 6.13 -19.04
C LEU A 478 -7.52 5.89 -17.64
N LEU A 479 -7.54 6.92 -16.79
CA LEU A 479 -8.17 6.84 -15.46
C LEU A 479 -9.70 6.75 -15.58
N ASP A 480 -10.31 7.48 -16.49
CA ASP A 480 -11.74 7.43 -16.75
C ASP A 480 -12.16 6.07 -17.32
N GLN A 481 -11.36 5.49 -18.25
CA GLN A 481 -11.57 4.12 -18.72
C GLN A 481 -11.49 3.06 -17.62
N MET A 482 -10.71 3.33 -16.55
CA MET A 482 -10.68 2.47 -15.36
C MET A 482 -11.96 2.59 -14.52
N LEU A 483 -12.52 3.79 -14.44
CA LEU A 483 -13.75 4.04 -13.67
C LEU A 483 -14.99 3.52 -14.41
N ASP A 484 -14.93 3.47 -15.74
CA ASP A 484 -16.02 3.07 -16.62
C ASP A 484 -16.03 1.57 -17.00
N ILE A 485 -15.25 0.72 -16.30
CA ILE A 485 -15.35 -0.75 -16.52
C ILE A 485 -16.78 -1.17 -16.17
N PRO A 486 -17.58 -1.57 -17.16
CA PRO A 486 -18.98 -1.91 -16.93
C PRO A 486 -19.04 -3.09 -15.94
N LYS A 487 -19.69 -2.89 -14.81
CA LYS A 487 -20.10 -3.95 -13.90
C LYS A 487 -20.88 -4.97 -14.74
N LYS A 488 -20.24 -6.07 -15.10
CA LYS A 488 -20.91 -7.19 -15.80
C LYS A 488 -22.20 -7.51 -15.06
N LYS A 489 -23.32 -7.16 -15.66
CA LYS A 489 -24.64 -7.58 -15.19
C LYS A 489 -24.59 -9.09 -14.99
N LYS A 490 -24.75 -9.55 -13.76
CA LYS A 490 -25.09 -10.93 -13.47
C LYS A 490 -26.32 -11.29 -14.32
N LYS A 491 -26.12 -12.09 -15.37
CA LYS A 491 -27.21 -12.79 -16.00
C LYS A 491 -27.64 -13.88 -15.01
N THR A 492 -28.75 -13.64 -14.37
CA THR A 492 -29.61 -14.68 -13.76
C THR A 492 -30.01 -15.65 -14.86
N SER A 493 -29.62 -16.89 -14.73
CA SER A 493 -30.30 -18.09 -15.27
C SER A 493 -30.24 -19.16 -14.22
#